data_778350ff24b86cf1c8c27b55b816f554
#
_entry.id   778350ff24b86cf1c8c27b55b816f554
#
_cell.length_a   1.000
_cell.length_b   1.000
_cell.length_c   1.000
_cell.angle_alpha   90.00
_cell.angle_beta   90.00
_cell.angle_gamma   90.00
#
_symmetry.space_group_name_H-M   'P 1'
#
loop_
_entity.id
_entity.type
_entity.pdbx_description
1 polymer ?
#
loop_
_entity_poly.entity_id
_entity_poly.type
_entity_poly.pdbx_seq_one_letter_code
_entity_poly.pdbx_strand_id
1 'polypeptide(L)' 'MTNLEIEYKTLLTKNEYNRLLSQMKHVTPVTQTNYYIDTKAFDLKANKMSLRIRTFANSAELTLKV' A
#
# COMPACT_ATOMS: atom_id res chain seq x y z
N MET A 1 -10.05 -20.39 -17.27
CA MET A 1 -9.59 -19.00 -17.55
C MET A 1 -8.61 -18.58 -16.49
N THR A 2 -7.48 -18.11 -16.89
CA THR A 2 -6.46 -17.63 -15.96
C THR A 2 -6.74 -16.16 -15.63
N ASN A 3 -6.82 -15.86 -14.34
CA ASN A 3 -6.86 -14.47 -13.91
C ASN A 3 -5.45 -13.91 -13.92
N LEU A 4 -5.24 -12.85 -14.67
CA LEU A 4 -3.97 -12.19 -14.71
C LEU A 4 -3.90 -11.20 -13.53
N GLU A 5 -3.02 -11.48 -12.59
CA GLU A 5 -2.75 -10.54 -11.50
C GLU A 5 -1.59 -9.65 -11.90
N ILE A 6 -1.80 -8.34 -11.80
CA ILE A 6 -0.76 -7.35 -12.06
C ILE A 6 -0.36 -6.74 -10.72
N GLU A 7 0.93 -6.82 -10.43
CA GLU A 7 1.51 -6.30 -9.19
C GLU A 7 2.67 -5.37 -9.52
N TYR A 8 2.67 -4.20 -8.89
CA TYR A 8 3.79 -3.26 -8.97
C TYR A 8 4.40 -3.12 -7.59
N LYS A 9 5.72 -3.29 -7.49
CA LYS A 9 6.44 -3.15 -6.22
C LYS A 9 7.51 -2.09 -6.35
N THR A 10 7.66 -1.30 -5.30
CA THR A 10 8.72 -0.32 -5.20
C THR A 10 9.20 -0.21 -3.76
N LEU A 11 10.50 0.06 -3.59
CA LEU A 11 11.06 0.30 -2.27
C LEU A 11 10.99 1.77 -1.94
N LEU A 12 10.61 2.07 -0.71
CA LEU A 12 10.53 3.43 -0.20
C LEU A 12 11.50 3.62 0.94
N THR A 13 12.09 4.81 1.04
CA THR A 13 12.84 5.20 2.23
C THR A 13 11.86 5.45 3.37
N LYS A 14 12.37 5.50 4.60
CA LYS A 14 11.55 5.79 5.77
C LYS A 14 10.82 7.14 5.63
N ASN A 15 11.48 8.16 5.11
CA ASN A 15 10.85 9.46 4.90
C ASN A 15 9.74 9.40 3.85
N GLU A 16 9.95 8.64 2.78
CA GLU A 16 8.95 8.49 1.72
C GLU A 16 7.69 7.80 2.22
N TYR A 17 7.80 6.70 2.94
CA TYR A 17 6.60 6.02 3.41
C TYR A 17 5.88 6.80 4.51
N ASN A 18 6.61 7.52 5.37
CA ASN A 18 5.98 8.39 6.35
C ASN A 18 5.17 9.49 5.68
N ARG A 19 5.71 10.08 4.61
CA ARG A 19 4.99 11.09 3.82
C ARG A 19 3.74 10.49 3.18
N LEU A 20 3.86 9.30 2.61
CA LEU A 20 2.73 8.61 2.00
C LEU A 20 1.64 8.33 3.02
N LEU A 21 1.98 7.78 4.17
CA LEU A 21 1.01 7.50 5.23
C LEU A 21 0.32 8.76 5.75
N SER A 22 1.03 9.88 5.80
CA SER A 22 0.43 11.15 6.24
C SER A 22 -0.60 11.69 5.26
N GLN A 23 -0.52 11.30 3.99
CA GLN A 23 -1.45 11.73 2.95
C GLN A 23 -2.64 10.78 2.80
N MET A 24 -2.50 9.53 3.23
CA MET A 24 -3.57 8.54 3.13
C MET A 24 -4.49 8.63 4.34
N LYS A 25 -5.80 8.50 4.11
CA LYS A 25 -6.80 8.66 5.17
C LYS A 25 -7.22 7.33 5.78
N HIS A 26 -7.16 6.25 5.01
CA HIS A 26 -7.53 4.93 5.48
C HIS A 26 -6.29 4.05 5.52
N VAL A 27 -5.80 3.78 6.71
CA VAL A 27 -4.66 2.90 6.94
C VAL A 27 -5.15 1.77 7.84
N THR A 28 -5.22 0.57 7.27
CA THR A 28 -5.72 -0.61 8.00
C THR A 28 -4.54 -1.53 8.28
N PRO A 29 -4.16 -1.71 9.55
CA PRO A 29 -3.10 -2.66 9.89
C PRO A 29 -3.58 -4.09 9.68
N VAL A 30 -2.74 -4.90 9.03
CA VAL A 30 -2.99 -6.32 8.80
C VAL A 30 -2.13 -7.15 9.74
N THR A 31 -0.85 -6.76 9.89
CA THR A 31 0.09 -7.34 10.82
C THR A 31 0.92 -6.21 11.43
N GLN A 32 1.91 -6.54 12.25
CA GLN A 32 2.80 -5.53 12.84
C GLN A 32 3.59 -4.75 11.80
N THR A 33 3.80 -5.33 10.60
CA THR A 33 4.64 -4.75 9.57
C THR A 33 3.92 -4.51 8.25
N ASN A 34 2.65 -4.87 8.14
CA ASN A 34 1.87 -4.75 6.90
C ASN A 34 0.65 -3.87 7.13
N TYR A 35 0.42 -2.96 6.20
CA TYR A 35 -0.73 -2.05 6.22
C TYR A 35 -1.37 -2.00 4.84
N TYR A 36 -2.70 -2.02 4.78
CA TYR A 36 -3.44 -1.61 3.59
C TYR A 36 -3.79 -0.15 3.70
N ILE A 37 -3.63 0.58 2.61
CA ILE A 37 -3.89 2.03 2.60
C ILE A 37 -4.83 2.38 1.46
N ASP A 38 -5.61 3.43 1.66
CA ASP A 38 -6.53 3.95 0.65
C ASP A 38 -6.74 5.44 0.85
N THR A 39 -7.35 6.07 -0.15
CA THR A 39 -7.74 7.47 -0.09
C THR A 39 -8.99 7.64 0.78
N LYS A 40 -9.32 8.90 1.10
CA LYS A 40 -10.52 9.23 1.89
C LYS A 40 -11.80 8.69 1.23
N ALA A 41 -11.85 8.68 -0.10
CA ALA A 41 -13.02 8.23 -0.85
C ALA A 41 -12.98 6.75 -1.21
N PHE A 42 -11.99 5.99 -0.73
CA PHE A 42 -11.80 4.58 -1.07
C PHE A 42 -11.64 4.35 -2.58
N ASP A 43 -10.89 5.22 -3.24
CA ASP A 43 -10.71 5.16 -4.70
C ASP A 43 -10.08 3.87 -5.18
N LEU A 44 -9.10 3.35 -4.43
CA LEU A 44 -8.43 2.10 -4.80
C LEU A 44 -9.40 0.92 -4.73
N LYS A 45 -10.16 0.82 -3.64
CA LYS A 45 -11.17 -0.22 -3.46
C LYS A 45 -12.25 -0.14 -4.54
N ALA A 46 -12.69 1.07 -4.86
CA ALA A 46 -13.72 1.29 -5.89
C ALA A 46 -13.26 0.84 -7.27
N ASN A 47 -11.96 0.89 -7.54
CA ASN A 47 -11.36 0.46 -8.81
C ASN A 47 -10.79 -0.96 -8.76
N LYS A 48 -11.15 -1.73 -7.73
CA LYS A 48 -10.69 -3.12 -7.53
C LYS A 48 -9.17 -3.22 -7.44
N MET A 49 -8.54 -2.21 -6.89
CA MET A 49 -7.11 -2.17 -6.63
C MET A 49 -6.84 -2.24 -5.13
N SER A 50 -5.66 -2.68 -4.76
CA SER A 50 -5.22 -2.64 -3.37
C SER A 50 -3.79 -2.13 -3.29
N LEU A 51 -3.52 -1.35 -2.26
CA LEU A 51 -2.20 -0.79 -2.02
C LEU A 51 -1.75 -1.24 -0.62
N ARG A 52 -0.60 -1.89 -0.56
CA ARG A 52 -0.07 -2.43 0.68
C ARG A 52 1.33 -1.90 0.92
N ILE A 53 1.61 -1.54 2.17
CA ILE A 53 2.95 -1.20 2.63
C ILE A 53 3.42 -2.26 3.61
N ARG A 54 4.61 -2.79 3.37
CA ARG A 54 5.33 -3.63 4.32
C ARG A 54 6.53 -2.86 4.82
N THR A 55 6.63 -2.68 6.13
CA THR A 55 7.73 -1.91 6.72
C THR A 55 8.87 -2.82 7.16
N PHE A 56 10.09 -2.33 6.97
CA PHE A 56 11.34 -2.93 7.45
C PHE A 56 12.00 -1.95 8.42
N ALA A 57 13.17 -2.30 8.95
CA ALA A 57 13.85 -1.46 9.94
C ALA A 57 14.12 -0.03 9.43
N ASN A 58 14.57 0.11 8.18
CA ASN A 58 14.95 1.42 7.63
C ASN A 58 14.28 1.74 6.29
N SER A 59 13.31 0.93 5.88
CA SER A 59 12.68 1.11 4.58
C SER A 59 11.29 0.50 4.58
N ALA A 60 10.60 0.61 3.45
CA ALA A 60 9.32 -0.03 3.26
C ALA A 60 9.18 -0.50 1.82
N GLU A 61 8.36 -1.51 1.60
CA GLU A 61 7.99 -1.99 0.27
C GLU A 61 6.54 -1.62 0.01
N LEU A 62 6.31 -0.90 -1.07
CA LEU A 62 4.97 -0.55 -1.53
C LEU A 62 4.55 -1.51 -2.62
N THR A 63 3.39 -2.14 -2.47
CA THR A 63 2.85 -3.07 -3.45
C THR A 63 1.48 -2.59 -3.89
N LEU A 64 1.32 -2.36 -5.18
CA LEU A 64 0.02 -2.06 -5.80
C LEU A 64 -0.43 -3.30 -6.56
N LYS A 65 -1.60 -3.81 -6.22
CA LYS A 65 -2.26 -4.89 -6.95
C LYS A 65 -3.44 -4.33 -7.72
N VAL A 66 -3.48 -4.71 -8.96
CA VAL A 66 -4.54 -4.30 -9.88
C VAL A 66 -5.53 -5.44 -10.12
#